data_2ebd089564b3b1f63919c5821c3a433b
#
_entry.id   2ebd089564b3b1f63919c5821c3a433b
#
_cell.length_a   1.000
_cell.length_b   1.000
_cell.length_c   1.000
_cell.angle_alpha   90.00
_cell.angle_beta   90.00
_cell.angle_gamma   90.00
#
_symmetry.space_group_name_H-M   'P 1'
#
loop_
_entity.id
_entity.type
_entity.pdbx_description
1 polymer ?
#
loop_
_entity_poly.entity_id
_entity_poly.type
_entity_poly.pdbx_seq_one_letter_code
_entity_poly.pdbx_strand_id
1 'polypeptide(L)'
;ASDVYKRQVKHTAKCIADLIEEGYQVAITHSNAPQLGMIHTAMNEFAKAHKDYTPAPMSVCSAMSQGYIGYDLQNGIREELLNRGIYRTVSTVLTQVIVDPYDEAFYTPTKVLGRYMNAQEANEERKKGNYVIEEPGKGFRRVVSAPNPVKIVELDAVKALLDANQVVIAAGGGGIPVLEQDNHLRGASAVIEKDLAAGKLAEGIDAEMLIILTNVEKVCINLGQKDEEPLGEITTEQAKTYMEEGHFGIYNMLPKFRASVDFVEECEGRSAYITSFLSLIHI
;
A
#
# COMPACT_ATOMS: atom_id res chain seq x y z
N ALA A 1 -16.09 -10.06 -11.17
CA ALA A 1 -15.00 -9.26 -10.57
C ALA A 1 -15.50 -7.94 -9.99
N SER A 2 -16.37 -7.20 -10.71
CA SER A 2 -16.92 -5.92 -10.20
C SER A 2 -17.76 -6.06 -8.94
N ASP A 3 -18.56 -7.12 -8.81
CA ASP A 3 -19.43 -7.32 -7.65
C ASP A 3 -18.68 -7.74 -6.39
N VAL A 4 -17.60 -8.52 -6.53
CA VAL A 4 -16.72 -8.88 -5.41
C VAL A 4 -16.02 -7.64 -4.88
N TYR A 5 -15.46 -6.83 -5.76
CA TYR A 5 -14.77 -5.58 -5.39
C TYR A 5 -15.73 -4.61 -4.67
N LYS A 6 -16.95 -4.41 -5.20
CA LYS A 6 -17.97 -3.55 -4.55
C LYS A 6 -18.36 -4.06 -3.16
N ARG A 7 -18.47 -5.38 -2.96
CA ARG A 7 -18.71 -5.96 -1.64
C ARG A 7 -17.55 -5.70 -0.69
N GLN A 8 -16.30 -5.79 -1.16
CA GLN A 8 -15.12 -5.47 -0.37
C GLN A 8 -15.13 -4.00 0.06
N VAL A 9 -15.40 -3.06 -0.84
CA VAL A 9 -15.51 -1.63 -0.52
C VAL A 9 -16.57 -1.39 0.55
N LYS A 10 -17.77 -1.98 0.41
CA LYS A 10 -18.84 -1.85 1.40
C LYS A 10 -18.47 -2.44 2.77
N HIS A 11 -17.80 -3.58 2.78
CA HIS A 11 -17.35 -4.19 4.04
C HIS A 11 -16.28 -3.34 4.73
N THR A 12 -15.30 -2.87 3.97
CA THR A 12 -14.26 -1.95 4.46
C THR A 12 -14.88 -0.66 5.02
N ALA A 13 -15.86 -0.09 4.31
CA ALA A 13 -16.56 1.12 4.75
C ALA A 13 -17.25 0.94 6.12
N LYS A 14 -17.85 -0.23 6.36
CA LYS A 14 -18.47 -0.55 7.66
C LYS A 14 -17.44 -0.58 8.78
N CYS A 15 -16.33 -1.32 8.59
CA CYS A 15 -15.27 -1.39 9.61
C CYS A 15 -14.66 -0.01 9.92
N ILE A 16 -14.48 0.83 8.90
CA ILE A 16 -14.00 2.20 9.10
C ILE A 16 -15.03 3.05 9.85
N ALA A 17 -16.31 2.91 9.50
CA ALA A 17 -17.39 3.63 10.18
C ALA A 17 -17.53 3.20 11.65
N ASP A 18 -17.27 1.93 11.97
CA ASP A 18 -17.25 1.44 13.35
C ASP A 18 -16.19 2.19 14.18
N LEU A 19 -14.96 2.31 13.65
CA LEU A 19 -13.90 3.07 14.33
C LEU A 19 -14.25 4.56 14.50
N ILE A 20 -14.88 5.16 13.50
CA ILE A 20 -15.30 6.57 13.56
C ILE A 20 -16.42 6.79 14.59
N GLU A 21 -17.34 5.84 14.69
CA GLU A 21 -18.45 5.87 15.66
C GLU A 21 -17.94 5.72 17.10
N GLU A 22 -16.88 4.94 17.31
CA GLU A 22 -16.16 4.83 18.59
C GLU A 22 -15.31 6.07 18.92
N GLY A 23 -15.25 7.07 18.04
CA GLY A 23 -14.61 8.35 18.30
C GLY A 23 -13.19 8.48 17.73
N TYR A 24 -12.67 7.48 17.03
CA TYR A 24 -11.36 7.56 16.42
C TYR A 24 -11.32 8.55 15.26
N GLN A 25 -10.20 9.24 15.12
CA GLN A 25 -9.83 10.00 13.96
C GLN A 25 -9.05 9.09 13.02
N VAL A 26 -9.46 8.97 11.76
CA VAL A 26 -8.99 7.90 10.86
C VAL A 26 -8.34 8.47 9.61
N ALA A 27 -7.08 8.10 9.38
CA ALA A 27 -6.41 8.20 8.10
C ALA A 27 -6.32 6.79 7.47
N ILE A 28 -6.61 6.70 6.17
CA ILE A 28 -6.76 5.43 5.47
C ILE A 28 -5.74 5.36 4.34
N THR A 29 -5.06 4.22 4.21
CA THR A 29 -4.33 3.86 3.02
C THR A 29 -4.91 2.56 2.43
N HIS A 30 -4.61 2.27 1.17
CA HIS A 30 -5.14 1.09 0.49
C HIS A 30 -4.08 0.46 -0.42
N SER A 31 -4.25 -0.80 -0.80
CA SER A 31 -3.44 -1.40 -1.85
C SER A 31 -4.01 -1.08 -3.24
N ASN A 32 -3.17 -1.16 -4.27
CA ASN A 32 -3.54 -0.81 -5.64
C ASN A 32 -3.00 -1.77 -6.71
N ALA A 33 -2.31 -2.85 -6.33
CA ALA A 33 -1.55 -3.67 -7.28
C ALA A 33 -2.36 -4.17 -8.49
N PRO A 34 -3.60 -4.68 -8.35
CA PRO A 34 -4.41 -5.08 -9.51
C PRO A 34 -4.77 -3.90 -10.41
N GLN A 35 -5.20 -2.78 -9.82
CA GLN A 35 -5.62 -1.58 -10.57
C GLN A 35 -4.43 -0.92 -11.26
N LEU A 36 -3.30 -0.79 -10.57
CA LEU A 36 -2.06 -0.26 -11.15
C LEU A 36 -1.61 -1.10 -12.36
N GLY A 37 -1.61 -2.42 -12.21
CA GLY A 37 -1.24 -3.34 -13.30
C GLY A 37 -2.17 -3.22 -14.49
N MET A 38 -3.47 -3.13 -14.27
CA MET A 38 -4.48 -2.95 -15.30
C MET A 38 -4.30 -1.61 -16.03
N ILE A 39 -4.21 -0.50 -15.29
CA ILE A 39 -4.05 0.84 -15.84
C ILE A 39 -2.75 0.92 -16.65
N HIS A 40 -1.64 0.47 -16.09
CA HIS A 40 -0.36 0.49 -16.78
C HIS A 40 -0.39 -0.33 -18.07
N THR A 41 -0.99 -1.52 -18.06
CA THR A 41 -1.13 -2.36 -19.24
C THR A 41 -2.01 -1.67 -20.30
N ALA A 42 -3.19 -1.19 -19.92
CA ALA A 42 -4.13 -0.54 -20.82
C ALA A 42 -3.53 0.70 -21.50
N MET A 43 -2.87 1.57 -20.74
CA MET A 43 -2.24 2.79 -21.25
C MET A 43 -1.09 2.47 -22.22
N ASN A 44 -0.29 1.45 -21.91
CA ASN A 44 0.81 1.05 -22.78
C ASN A 44 0.34 0.36 -24.07
N GLU A 45 -0.66 -0.53 -23.98
CA GLU A 45 -1.21 -1.18 -25.17
C GLU A 45 -1.93 -0.18 -26.09
N PHE A 46 -2.66 0.77 -25.51
CA PHE A 46 -3.28 1.84 -26.27
C PHE A 46 -2.23 2.69 -27.01
N ALA A 47 -1.17 3.11 -26.34
CA ALA A 47 -0.10 3.91 -26.94
C ALA A 47 0.69 3.14 -28.03
N LYS A 48 0.81 1.81 -27.95
CA LYS A 48 1.40 1.00 -29.03
C LYS A 48 0.55 1.03 -30.30
N ALA A 49 -0.78 0.98 -30.15
CA ALA A 49 -1.72 1.00 -31.26
C ALA A 49 -1.91 2.40 -31.86
N HIS A 50 -1.70 3.45 -31.06
CA HIS A 50 -1.94 4.85 -31.41
C HIS A 50 -0.69 5.70 -31.16
N LYS A 51 0.10 5.91 -32.20
CA LYS A 51 1.42 6.56 -32.10
C LYS A 51 1.39 8.05 -31.71
N ASP A 52 0.24 8.68 -31.77
CA ASP A 52 0.00 10.06 -31.31
C ASP A 52 -0.08 10.16 -29.77
N TYR A 53 -0.11 9.02 -29.08
CA TYR A 53 -0.15 8.94 -27.62
C TYR A 53 1.14 8.34 -27.08
N THR A 54 1.63 8.93 -25.99
CA THR A 54 2.79 8.40 -25.25
C THR A 54 2.35 7.42 -24.16
N PRO A 55 3.14 6.35 -23.90
CA PRO A 55 2.90 5.49 -22.74
C PRO A 55 2.88 6.28 -21.44
N ALA A 56 1.95 5.94 -20.55
CA ALA A 56 1.89 6.59 -19.24
C ALA A 56 3.03 6.09 -18.34
N PRO A 57 3.81 7.00 -17.72
CA PRO A 57 4.79 6.61 -16.73
C PRO A 57 4.16 5.90 -15.53
N MET A 58 4.94 5.08 -14.82
CA MET A 58 4.48 4.32 -13.64
C MET A 58 3.90 5.25 -12.55
N SER A 59 4.54 6.39 -12.31
CA SER A 59 4.07 7.40 -11.36
C SER A 59 2.68 7.96 -11.72
N VAL A 60 2.41 8.20 -13.01
CA VAL A 60 1.08 8.63 -13.48
C VAL A 60 0.06 7.52 -13.30
N CYS A 61 0.40 6.27 -13.61
CA CYS A 61 -0.47 5.12 -13.37
C CYS A 61 -0.77 4.93 -11.86
N SER A 62 0.22 5.19 -10.98
CA SER A 62 0.01 5.21 -9.53
C SER A 62 -0.99 6.27 -9.12
N ALA A 63 -0.86 7.51 -9.62
CA ALA A 63 -1.82 8.59 -9.37
C ALA A 63 -3.24 8.23 -9.84
N MET A 64 -3.37 7.67 -11.04
CA MET A 64 -4.67 7.20 -11.57
C MET A 64 -5.28 6.12 -10.68
N SER A 65 -4.46 5.20 -10.15
CA SER A 65 -4.94 4.15 -9.25
C SER A 65 -5.41 4.70 -7.89
N GLN A 66 -4.75 5.72 -7.37
CA GLN A 66 -5.21 6.44 -6.17
C GLN A 66 -6.57 7.10 -6.38
N GLY A 67 -6.75 7.76 -7.52
CA GLY A 67 -8.03 8.35 -7.89
C GLY A 67 -9.13 7.30 -8.05
N TYR A 68 -8.82 6.18 -8.71
CA TYR A 68 -9.79 5.10 -8.92
C TYR A 68 -10.27 4.48 -7.60
N ILE A 69 -9.35 4.00 -6.78
CA ILE A 69 -9.70 3.32 -5.52
C ILE A 69 -10.19 4.34 -4.48
N GLY A 70 -9.54 5.49 -4.40
CA GLY A 70 -9.92 6.56 -3.48
C GLY A 70 -11.34 7.05 -3.73
N TYR A 71 -11.75 7.19 -4.99
CA TYR A 71 -13.12 7.54 -5.36
C TYR A 71 -14.15 6.53 -4.84
N ASP A 72 -13.89 5.23 -5.04
CA ASP A 72 -14.80 4.18 -4.59
C ASP A 72 -14.89 4.10 -3.06
N LEU A 73 -13.74 4.16 -2.37
CA LEU A 73 -13.69 4.17 -0.91
C LEU A 73 -14.34 5.41 -0.31
N GLN A 74 -14.06 6.59 -0.87
CA GLN A 74 -14.62 7.86 -0.44
C GLN A 74 -16.15 7.82 -0.48
N ASN A 75 -16.73 7.32 -1.56
CA ASN A 75 -18.18 7.21 -1.70
C ASN A 75 -18.75 6.14 -0.77
N GLY A 76 -18.10 4.96 -0.67
CA GLY A 76 -18.57 3.88 0.20
C GLY A 76 -18.56 4.26 1.69
N ILE A 77 -17.49 4.91 2.15
CA ILE A 77 -17.39 5.37 3.54
C ILE A 77 -18.39 6.49 3.81
N ARG A 78 -18.51 7.46 2.90
CA ARG A 78 -19.50 8.54 3.03
C ARG A 78 -20.94 8.00 3.11
N GLU A 79 -21.30 7.03 2.27
CA GLU A 79 -22.62 6.38 2.31
C GLU A 79 -22.87 5.73 3.67
N GLU A 80 -21.91 4.95 4.18
CA GLU A 80 -22.04 4.26 5.47
C GLU A 80 -22.15 5.23 6.64
N LEU A 81 -21.34 6.29 6.67
CA LEU A 81 -21.40 7.33 7.71
C LEU A 81 -22.75 8.03 7.71
N LEU A 82 -23.28 8.41 6.56
CA LEU A 82 -24.60 9.03 6.45
C LEU A 82 -25.73 8.10 6.91
N ASN A 83 -25.64 6.79 6.61
CA ASN A 83 -26.61 5.79 7.08
C ASN A 83 -26.63 5.70 8.62
N ARG A 84 -25.52 6.03 9.28
CA ARG A 84 -25.41 6.10 10.76
C ARG A 84 -25.70 7.48 11.33
N GLY A 85 -26.04 8.47 10.52
CA GLY A 85 -26.27 9.83 10.96
C GLY A 85 -24.99 10.61 11.28
N ILE A 86 -23.83 10.15 10.82
CA ILE A 86 -22.52 10.77 11.05
C ILE A 86 -22.17 11.64 9.82
N TYR A 87 -22.07 12.95 10.07
CA TYR A 87 -21.79 13.95 9.03
C TYR A 87 -20.29 14.31 9.04
N ARG A 88 -19.47 13.49 8.41
CA ARG A 88 -18.03 13.75 8.18
C ARG A 88 -17.72 13.70 6.71
N THR A 89 -16.92 14.63 6.22
CA THR A 89 -16.39 14.61 4.86
C THR A 89 -15.30 13.56 4.77
N VAL A 90 -15.32 12.80 3.69
CA VAL A 90 -14.28 11.86 3.32
C VAL A 90 -13.53 12.41 2.12
N SER A 91 -12.23 12.60 2.22
CA SER A 91 -11.40 13.21 1.17
C SER A 91 -10.27 12.29 0.76
N THR A 92 -10.04 12.17 -0.55
CA THR A 92 -8.88 11.46 -1.10
C THR A 92 -7.82 12.48 -1.51
N VAL A 93 -6.61 12.32 -0.99
CA VAL A 93 -5.45 13.14 -1.32
C VAL A 93 -4.54 12.36 -2.25
N LEU A 94 -4.29 12.86 -3.46
CA LEU A 94 -3.21 12.36 -4.30
C LEU A 94 -1.90 12.58 -3.55
N THR A 95 -1.20 11.50 -3.25
CA THR A 95 -0.06 11.54 -2.32
C THR A 95 1.20 11.10 -3.03
N GLN A 96 2.18 11.99 -3.08
CA GLN A 96 3.53 11.74 -3.55
C GLN A 96 4.42 11.34 -2.37
N VAL A 97 5.35 10.44 -2.66
CA VAL A 97 6.31 9.95 -1.65
C VAL A 97 7.71 10.02 -2.22
N ILE A 98 8.55 10.81 -1.55
CA ILE A 98 9.95 10.95 -1.91
C ILE A 98 10.67 9.65 -1.58
N VAL A 99 11.49 9.18 -2.51
CA VAL A 99 12.40 8.04 -2.36
C VAL A 99 13.84 8.47 -2.63
N ASP A 100 14.80 7.78 -2.02
CA ASP A 100 16.23 8.05 -2.24
C ASP A 100 16.62 7.54 -3.66
N PRO A 101 17.19 8.39 -4.54
CA PRO A 101 17.66 7.96 -5.85
C PRO A 101 18.79 6.91 -5.79
N TYR A 102 19.45 6.77 -4.66
CA TYR A 102 20.53 5.81 -4.42
C TYR A 102 20.08 4.55 -3.67
N ASP A 103 18.78 4.38 -3.41
CA ASP A 103 18.25 3.16 -2.78
C ASP A 103 18.64 1.92 -3.60
N GLU A 104 19.14 0.89 -2.93
CA GLU A 104 19.58 -0.37 -3.55
C GLU A 104 18.48 -1.04 -4.38
N ALA A 105 17.21 -0.81 -4.05
CA ALA A 105 16.07 -1.34 -4.79
C ALA A 105 16.05 -0.89 -6.26
N PHE A 106 16.69 0.23 -6.62
CA PHE A 106 16.81 0.64 -8.02
C PHE A 106 17.79 -0.22 -8.81
N TYR A 107 18.76 -0.82 -8.14
CA TYR A 107 19.76 -1.71 -8.75
C TYR A 107 19.34 -3.18 -8.73
N THR A 108 18.50 -3.55 -7.77
CA THR A 108 18.00 -4.92 -7.58
C THR A 108 16.47 -4.94 -7.48
N PRO A 109 15.74 -4.77 -8.60
CA PRO A 109 14.28 -4.78 -8.59
C PRO A 109 13.72 -6.14 -8.18
N THR A 110 12.80 -6.16 -7.22
CA THR A 110 12.23 -7.39 -6.66
C THR A 110 10.71 -7.41 -6.65
N LYS A 111 10.06 -6.26 -6.75
CA LYS A 111 8.61 -6.18 -6.63
C LYS A 111 7.91 -6.64 -7.90
N VAL A 112 7.16 -7.71 -7.79
CA VAL A 112 6.42 -8.29 -8.91
C VAL A 112 5.25 -7.40 -9.31
N LEU A 113 5.09 -7.14 -10.61
CA LEU A 113 4.05 -6.31 -11.17
C LEU A 113 3.37 -6.97 -12.37
N GLY A 114 2.06 -6.83 -12.47
CA GLY A 114 1.27 -7.24 -13.62
C GLY A 114 1.01 -8.75 -13.71
N ARG A 115 0.61 -9.19 -14.90
CA ARG A 115 0.24 -10.58 -15.21
C ARG A 115 1.45 -11.45 -15.52
N TYR A 116 1.23 -12.76 -15.55
CA TYR A 116 2.21 -13.68 -16.12
C TYR A 116 2.33 -13.48 -17.64
N MET A 117 3.53 -13.64 -18.14
CA MET A 117 3.93 -13.52 -19.53
C MET A 117 4.50 -14.85 -20.03
N ASN A 118 4.39 -15.09 -21.33
CA ASN A 118 5.14 -16.15 -21.98
C ASN A 118 6.58 -15.71 -22.29
N ALA A 119 7.42 -16.63 -22.79
CA ALA A 119 8.83 -16.36 -23.06
C ALA A 119 9.05 -15.26 -24.13
N GLN A 120 8.16 -15.16 -25.12
CA GLN A 120 8.25 -14.15 -26.17
C GLN A 120 7.95 -12.76 -25.60
N GLU A 121 6.85 -12.61 -24.85
CA GLU A 121 6.48 -11.37 -24.17
C GLU A 121 7.57 -10.93 -23.17
N ALA A 122 8.14 -11.88 -22.43
CA ALA A 122 9.24 -11.62 -21.51
C ALA A 122 10.48 -11.07 -22.20
N ASN A 123 10.79 -11.60 -23.39
CA ASN A 123 11.92 -11.14 -24.20
C ASN A 123 11.69 -9.73 -24.76
N GLU A 124 10.45 -9.41 -25.14
CA GLU A 124 10.07 -8.05 -25.56
C GLU A 124 10.22 -7.03 -24.43
N GLU A 125 9.80 -7.41 -23.20
CA GLU A 125 9.96 -6.54 -22.03
C GLU A 125 11.45 -6.33 -21.68
N ARG A 126 12.29 -7.37 -21.74
CA ARG A 126 13.74 -7.25 -21.56
C ARG A 126 14.40 -6.32 -22.60
N LYS A 127 13.97 -6.41 -23.85
CA LYS A 127 14.47 -5.50 -24.92
C LYS A 127 14.12 -4.03 -24.68
N LYS A 128 13.05 -3.75 -23.94
CA LYS A 128 12.67 -2.40 -23.50
C LYS A 128 13.44 -1.93 -22.23
N GLY A 129 14.34 -2.76 -21.69
CA GLY A 129 15.08 -2.47 -20.47
C GLY A 129 14.31 -2.81 -19.17
N ASN A 130 13.18 -3.52 -19.26
CA ASN A 130 12.44 -3.96 -18.09
C ASN A 130 13.04 -5.22 -17.48
N TYR A 131 13.04 -5.29 -16.15
CA TYR A 131 13.44 -6.49 -15.42
C TYR A 131 12.33 -7.53 -15.44
N VAL A 132 12.70 -8.79 -15.68
CA VAL A 132 11.76 -9.91 -15.77
C VAL A 132 12.35 -11.12 -15.07
N ILE A 133 11.60 -11.70 -14.14
CA ILE A 133 11.94 -12.96 -13.47
C ILE A 133 11.12 -14.11 -14.05
N GLU A 134 11.63 -15.32 -13.93
CA GLU A 134 10.93 -16.55 -14.24
C GLU A 134 10.42 -17.19 -12.94
N GLU A 135 9.14 -17.54 -12.91
CA GLU A 135 8.55 -18.37 -11.87
C GLU A 135 8.34 -19.79 -12.43
N PRO A 136 9.08 -20.79 -11.97
CA PRO A 136 9.01 -22.15 -12.51
C PRO A 136 7.59 -22.68 -12.55
N GLY A 137 7.16 -23.17 -13.70
CA GLY A 137 5.83 -23.74 -13.93
C GLY A 137 4.68 -22.72 -14.08
N LYS A 138 4.95 -21.41 -13.94
CA LYS A 138 3.94 -20.35 -14.09
C LYS A 138 4.22 -19.38 -15.22
N GLY A 139 5.49 -19.23 -15.61
CA GLY A 139 5.94 -18.31 -16.66
C GLY A 139 6.75 -17.14 -16.12
N PHE A 140 6.69 -16.00 -16.80
CA PHE A 140 7.52 -14.84 -16.52
C PHE A 140 6.70 -13.69 -15.94
N ARG A 141 7.32 -12.92 -15.05
CA ARG A 141 6.71 -11.70 -14.52
C ARG A 141 7.68 -10.54 -14.54
N ARG A 142 7.14 -9.35 -14.81
CA ARG A 142 7.89 -8.12 -14.66
C ARG A 142 8.15 -7.85 -13.18
N VAL A 143 9.35 -7.38 -12.86
CA VAL A 143 9.68 -6.83 -11.55
C VAL A 143 10.07 -5.36 -11.69
N VAL A 144 9.77 -4.59 -10.66
CA VAL A 144 10.06 -3.17 -10.56
C VAL A 144 10.77 -2.88 -9.24
N SER A 145 11.46 -1.76 -9.21
CA SER A 145 12.10 -1.26 -7.99
C SER A 145 11.05 -0.95 -6.92
N ALA A 146 11.39 -1.25 -5.66
CA ALA A 146 10.55 -0.94 -4.52
C ALA A 146 11.38 -0.24 -3.43
N PRO A 147 11.79 1.02 -3.65
CA PRO A 147 12.59 1.78 -2.70
C PRO A 147 11.80 2.10 -1.43
N ASN A 148 12.53 2.36 -0.34
CA ASN A 148 11.93 2.76 0.93
C ASN A 148 11.33 4.18 0.83
N PRO A 149 10.18 4.45 1.48
CA PRO A 149 9.62 5.79 1.58
C PRO A 149 10.48 6.67 2.49
N VAL A 150 10.84 7.87 2.02
CA VAL A 150 11.60 8.84 2.81
C VAL A 150 10.68 9.88 3.43
N LYS A 151 9.79 10.48 2.63
CA LYS A 151 8.93 11.57 3.07
C LYS A 151 7.61 11.59 2.28
N ILE A 152 6.52 11.83 2.98
CA ILE A 152 5.21 12.11 2.39
C ILE A 152 5.16 13.60 2.02
N VAL A 153 4.93 13.92 0.76
CA VAL A 153 4.96 15.30 0.27
C VAL A 153 3.75 16.09 0.78
N GLU A 154 2.56 15.53 0.67
CA GLU A 154 1.29 16.19 1.04
C GLU A 154 0.92 15.99 2.52
N LEU A 155 1.89 15.74 3.38
CA LEU A 155 1.65 15.46 4.81
C LEU A 155 0.88 16.58 5.51
N ASP A 156 1.25 17.85 5.25
CA ASP A 156 0.61 19.00 5.87
C ASP A 156 -0.85 19.13 5.44
N ALA A 157 -1.19 18.78 4.19
CA ALA A 157 -2.56 18.73 3.72
C ALA A 157 -3.36 17.62 4.44
N VAL A 158 -2.77 16.45 4.63
CA VAL A 158 -3.39 15.36 5.39
C VAL A 158 -3.67 15.79 6.83
N LYS A 159 -2.69 16.38 7.51
CA LYS A 159 -2.86 16.93 8.88
C LYS A 159 -4.00 17.96 8.95
N ALA A 160 -4.01 18.93 8.06
CA ALA A 160 -5.03 19.96 8.04
C ALA A 160 -6.46 19.40 7.85
N LEU A 161 -6.62 18.37 7.04
CA LEU A 161 -7.90 17.69 6.86
C LEU A 161 -8.32 16.89 8.11
N LEU A 162 -7.38 16.22 8.76
CA LEU A 162 -7.62 15.53 10.03
C LEU A 162 -8.00 16.53 11.12
N ASP A 163 -7.28 17.66 11.26
CA ASP A 163 -7.59 18.72 12.21
C ASP A 163 -8.98 19.32 11.97
N ALA A 164 -9.42 19.35 10.70
CA ALA A 164 -10.79 19.71 10.34
C ALA A 164 -11.83 18.58 10.56
N ASN A 165 -11.45 17.52 11.28
CA ASN A 165 -12.29 16.35 11.59
C ASN A 165 -12.82 15.61 10.36
N GLN A 166 -12.05 15.60 9.27
CA GLN A 166 -12.37 14.83 8.08
C GLN A 166 -11.75 13.42 8.14
N VAL A 167 -12.34 12.49 7.40
CA VAL A 167 -11.75 11.18 7.13
C VAL A 167 -10.86 11.32 5.90
N VAL A 168 -9.60 10.93 5.99
CA VAL A 168 -8.62 11.15 4.93
C VAL A 168 -8.14 9.84 4.34
N ILE A 169 -8.18 9.72 3.01
CA ILE A 169 -7.57 8.63 2.26
C ILE A 169 -6.29 9.18 1.62
N ALA A 170 -5.13 8.66 2.00
CA ALA A 170 -3.83 9.13 1.54
C ALA A 170 -2.82 7.98 1.35
N ALA A 171 -1.73 8.24 0.67
CA ALA A 171 -0.64 7.29 0.39
C ALA A 171 -1.12 5.95 -0.21
N GLY A 172 -2.23 5.95 -0.94
CA GLY A 172 -2.78 4.76 -1.58
C GLY A 172 -1.76 4.07 -2.48
N GLY A 173 -1.66 2.74 -2.35
CA GLY A 173 -0.70 1.92 -3.10
C GLY A 173 0.76 2.16 -2.73
N GLY A 174 1.04 2.80 -1.60
CA GLY A 174 2.37 3.22 -1.19
C GLY A 174 2.74 4.64 -1.62
N GLY A 175 1.80 5.36 -2.25
CA GLY A 175 2.02 6.70 -2.78
C GLY A 175 2.57 6.72 -4.22
N ILE A 176 2.71 7.91 -4.77
CA ILE A 176 3.32 8.14 -6.07
C ILE A 176 4.81 8.34 -5.83
N PRO A 177 5.69 7.41 -6.25
CA PRO A 177 7.12 7.53 -6.01
C PRO A 177 7.72 8.69 -6.83
N VAL A 178 8.43 9.58 -6.14
CA VAL A 178 9.09 10.74 -6.75
C VAL A 178 10.52 10.90 -6.25
N LEU A 179 11.37 11.43 -7.13
CA LEU A 179 12.73 11.88 -6.82
C LEU A 179 12.72 13.39 -6.67
N GLU A 180 13.28 13.89 -5.60
CA GLU A 180 13.45 15.32 -5.39
C GLU A 180 14.78 15.78 -6.01
N GLN A 181 14.71 16.74 -6.92
CA GLN A 181 15.85 17.34 -7.59
C GLN A 181 15.69 18.86 -7.50
N ASP A 182 16.46 19.49 -6.65
CA ASP A 182 16.31 20.91 -6.30
C ASP A 182 14.87 21.24 -5.88
N ASN A 183 14.17 22.07 -6.63
CA ASN A 183 12.75 22.44 -6.40
C ASN A 183 11.76 21.64 -7.26
N HIS A 184 12.20 20.54 -7.88
CA HIS A 184 11.40 19.77 -8.81
C HIS A 184 11.20 18.34 -8.33
N LEU A 185 9.95 17.85 -8.42
CA LEU A 185 9.61 16.46 -8.17
C LEU A 185 9.47 15.72 -9.50
N ARG A 186 10.26 14.68 -9.69
CA ARG A 186 10.24 13.82 -10.87
C ARG A 186 9.72 12.45 -10.50
N GLY A 187 8.70 11.95 -11.23
CA GLY A 187 8.19 10.60 -11.04
C GLY A 187 9.26 9.52 -11.21
N ALA A 188 9.39 8.63 -10.25
CA ALA A 188 10.30 7.49 -10.31
C ALA A 188 9.63 6.29 -11.01
N SER A 189 10.42 5.50 -11.75
CA SER A 189 9.96 4.21 -12.32
C SER A 189 10.03 3.10 -11.26
N ALA A 190 9.22 3.23 -10.23
CA ALA A 190 9.22 2.39 -9.06
C ALA A 190 7.80 2.22 -8.51
N VAL A 191 7.64 1.35 -7.54
CA VAL A 191 6.48 1.29 -6.63
C VAL A 191 6.99 1.28 -5.19
N ILE A 192 6.19 1.71 -4.23
CA ILE A 192 6.58 1.70 -2.82
C ILE A 192 5.76 0.63 -2.11
N GLU A 193 6.37 -0.06 -1.15
CA GLU A 193 5.63 -0.99 -0.30
C GLU A 193 4.61 -0.21 0.54
N LYS A 194 3.32 -0.54 0.32
CA LYS A 194 2.21 0.18 0.96
C LYS A 194 2.27 0.17 2.49
N ASP A 195 2.77 -0.91 3.08
CA ASP A 195 2.86 -1.05 4.53
C ASP A 195 3.93 -0.11 5.11
N LEU A 196 5.08 0.04 4.42
CA LEU A 196 6.11 1.01 4.81
C LEU A 196 5.64 2.46 4.64
N ALA A 197 4.92 2.75 3.54
CA ALA A 197 4.35 4.08 3.34
C ALA A 197 3.24 4.39 4.36
N ALA A 198 2.46 3.38 4.78
CA ALA A 198 1.46 3.52 5.83
C ALA A 198 2.12 3.84 7.19
N GLY A 199 3.21 3.15 7.54
CA GLY A 199 4.02 3.47 8.71
C GLY A 199 4.55 4.90 8.66
N LYS A 200 5.12 5.32 7.52
CA LYS A 200 5.63 6.67 7.33
C LYS A 200 4.54 7.75 7.40
N LEU A 201 3.35 7.46 6.89
CA LEU A 201 2.20 8.35 7.04
C LEU A 201 1.76 8.43 8.51
N ALA A 202 1.65 7.29 9.19
CA ALA A 202 1.25 7.22 10.59
C ALA A 202 2.22 7.98 11.51
N GLU A 203 3.54 7.82 11.32
CA GLU A 203 4.57 8.62 11.98
C GLU A 203 4.34 10.12 11.74
N GLY A 204 4.17 10.50 10.47
CA GLY A 204 4.05 11.88 10.07
C GLY A 204 2.82 12.60 10.63
N ILE A 205 1.69 11.92 10.78
CA ILE A 205 0.45 12.47 11.36
C ILE A 205 0.36 12.33 12.88
N ASP A 206 1.41 11.81 13.53
CA ASP A 206 1.44 11.52 14.96
C ASP A 206 0.31 10.57 15.42
N ALA A 207 0.05 9.53 14.62
CA ALA A 207 -0.95 8.52 14.97
C ALA A 207 -0.54 7.76 16.25
N GLU A 208 -1.51 7.44 17.09
CA GLU A 208 -1.31 6.59 18.27
C GLU A 208 -1.28 5.11 17.91
N MET A 209 -1.95 4.75 16.81
CA MET A 209 -2.18 3.37 16.41
C MET A 209 -2.01 3.19 14.90
N LEU A 210 -1.30 2.13 14.49
CA LEU A 210 -1.21 1.65 13.12
C LEU A 210 -1.94 0.31 13.00
N ILE A 211 -2.98 0.26 12.18
CA ILE A 211 -3.73 -0.98 11.93
C ILE A 211 -3.46 -1.45 10.49
N ILE A 212 -2.90 -2.63 10.34
CA ILE A 212 -2.63 -3.28 9.06
C ILE A 212 -3.58 -4.45 8.88
N LEU A 213 -4.51 -4.32 7.95
CA LEU A 213 -5.48 -5.35 7.62
C LEU A 213 -4.93 -6.36 6.63
N THR A 214 -5.09 -7.64 6.93
CA THR A 214 -4.61 -8.77 6.14
C THR A 214 -5.68 -9.85 5.99
N ASN A 215 -5.40 -10.88 5.17
CA ASN A 215 -6.33 -11.99 4.93
C ASN A 215 -6.23 -13.09 5.98
N VAL A 216 -5.24 -13.03 6.87
CA VAL A 216 -5.06 -14.02 7.94
C VAL A 216 -5.60 -13.47 9.24
N GLU A 217 -6.26 -14.30 10.01
CA GLU A 217 -6.83 -13.93 11.30
C GLU A 217 -5.73 -13.66 12.33
N LYS A 218 -4.71 -14.50 12.33
CA LYS A 218 -3.52 -14.35 13.17
C LYS A 218 -2.26 -14.58 12.35
N VAL A 219 -1.22 -13.86 12.68
CA VAL A 219 0.11 -14.14 12.16
C VAL A 219 0.70 -15.30 12.96
N CYS A 220 1.35 -16.23 12.28
CA CYS A 220 2.02 -17.36 12.91
C CYS A 220 3.51 -17.32 12.62
N ILE A 221 4.31 -17.78 13.58
CA ILE A 221 5.67 -18.25 13.33
C ILE A 221 5.63 -19.73 12.91
N ASN A 222 6.68 -20.21 12.25
CA ASN A 222 6.79 -21.60 11.73
C ASN A 222 5.59 -22.02 10.87
N LEU A 223 5.03 -21.11 10.10
CA LEU A 223 3.81 -21.33 9.30
C LEU A 223 3.94 -22.59 8.42
N GLY A 224 2.99 -23.52 8.55
CA GLY A 224 2.97 -24.79 7.83
C GLY A 224 3.89 -25.87 8.39
N GLN A 225 4.52 -25.66 9.53
CA GLN A 225 5.35 -26.63 10.24
C GLN A 225 4.59 -27.26 11.41
N LYS A 226 5.18 -28.30 12.03
CA LYS A 226 4.54 -29.00 13.18
C LYS A 226 4.45 -28.14 14.44
N ASP A 227 5.31 -27.16 14.55
CA ASP A 227 5.46 -26.20 15.62
C ASP A 227 4.93 -24.81 15.23
N GLU A 228 3.96 -24.77 14.32
CA GLU A 228 3.25 -23.55 13.99
C GLU A 228 2.57 -22.95 15.21
N GLU A 229 2.88 -21.69 15.51
CA GLU A 229 2.36 -20.99 16.68
C GLU A 229 1.77 -19.63 16.25
N PRO A 230 0.48 -19.36 16.59
CA PRO A 230 -0.13 -18.06 16.35
C PRO A 230 0.40 -17.03 17.33
N LEU A 231 0.81 -15.89 16.83
CA LEU A 231 1.27 -14.76 17.64
C LEU A 231 0.08 -14.00 18.24
N GLY A 232 0.22 -13.65 19.50
CA GLY A 232 -0.64 -12.69 20.20
C GLY A 232 0.03 -11.33 20.30
N GLU A 233 0.03 -10.75 21.51
CA GLU A 233 0.78 -9.55 21.82
C GLU A 233 2.27 -9.88 22.00
N ILE A 234 3.12 -9.14 21.28
CA ILE A 234 4.58 -9.30 21.31
C ILE A 234 5.28 -7.95 21.42
N THR A 235 6.50 -7.94 21.93
CA THR A 235 7.34 -6.73 21.96
C THR A 235 8.03 -6.50 20.61
N THR A 236 8.55 -5.30 20.40
CA THR A 236 9.33 -4.98 19.18
C THR A 236 10.61 -5.80 19.11
N GLU A 237 11.25 -6.13 20.24
CA GLU A 237 12.42 -7.00 20.29
C GLU A 237 12.09 -8.43 19.83
N GLN A 238 10.96 -8.98 20.28
CA GLN A 238 10.48 -10.29 19.82
C GLN A 238 10.18 -10.25 18.32
N ALA A 239 9.52 -9.20 17.84
CA ALA A 239 9.22 -9.03 16.43
C ALA A 239 10.50 -8.98 15.58
N LYS A 240 11.54 -8.26 16.02
CA LYS A 240 12.85 -8.21 15.36
C LYS A 240 13.52 -9.58 15.31
N THR A 241 13.51 -10.31 16.43
CA THR A 241 14.04 -11.67 16.48
C THR A 241 13.37 -12.56 15.45
N TYR A 242 12.05 -12.58 15.39
CA TYR A 242 11.30 -13.39 14.42
C TYR A 242 11.54 -12.97 12.95
N MET A 243 11.77 -11.67 12.71
CA MET A 243 12.17 -11.19 11.38
C MET A 243 13.56 -11.68 10.98
N GLU A 244 14.54 -11.64 11.89
CA GLU A 244 15.91 -12.12 11.67
C GLU A 244 15.97 -13.64 11.48
N GLU A 245 15.16 -14.39 12.21
CA GLU A 245 15.01 -15.84 12.07
C GLU A 245 14.29 -16.26 10.77
N GLY A 246 13.69 -15.30 10.04
CA GLY A 246 13.08 -15.54 8.75
C GLY A 246 11.69 -16.17 8.80
N HIS A 247 10.96 -16.04 9.88
CA HIS A 247 9.60 -16.59 10.03
C HIS A 247 8.57 -15.97 9.08
N PHE A 248 8.84 -14.79 8.53
CA PHE A 248 7.88 -14.02 7.73
C PHE A 248 8.24 -13.97 6.25
N GLY A 249 7.26 -14.24 5.40
CA GLY A 249 7.43 -14.13 3.94
C GLY A 249 7.83 -12.72 3.51
N ILE A 250 8.96 -12.62 2.78
CA ILE A 250 9.63 -11.37 2.41
C ILE A 250 8.76 -10.42 1.56
N TYR A 251 7.80 -10.95 0.80
CA TYR A 251 6.94 -10.15 -0.09
C TYR A 251 5.57 -9.80 0.49
N ASN A 252 5.24 -10.33 1.65
CA ASN A 252 3.89 -10.20 2.22
C ASN A 252 3.90 -9.79 3.68
N MET A 253 4.38 -10.65 4.58
CA MET A 253 4.28 -10.41 6.03
C MET A 253 5.44 -9.57 6.57
N LEU A 254 6.65 -9.78 6.08
CA LEU A 254 7.84 -9.06 6.56
C LEU A 254 7.70 -7.52 6.44
N PRO A 255 7.19 -6.94 5.32
CA PRO A 255 7.00 -5.49 5.27
C PRO A 255 6.02 -4.95 6.30
N LYS A 256 5.00 -5.74 6.69
CA LYS A 256 4.03 -5.35 7.73
C LYS A 256 4.69 -5.28 9.11
N PHE A 257 5.48 -6.31 9.44
CA PHE A 257 6.23 -6.33 10.70
C PHE A 257 7.23 -5.18 10.77
N ARG A 258 7.99 -4.96 9.69
CA ARG A 258 8.94 -3.87 9.62
C ARG A 258 8.27 -2.51 9.84
N ALA A 259 7.19 -2.22 9.09
CA ALA A 259 6.42 -0.98 9.27
C ALA A 259 5.86 -0.82 10.69
N SER A 260 5.39 -1.93 11.29
CA SER A 260 4.85 -1.91 12.65
C SER A 260 5.93 -1.64 13.69
N VAL A 261 7.09 -2.29 13.58
CA VAL A 261 8.22 -2.10 14.51
C VAL A 261 8.77 -0.68 14.40
N ASP A 262 9.04 -0.21 13.18
CA ASP A 262 9.55 1.15 12.94
C ASP A 262 8.61 2.21 13.53
N PHE A 263 7.30 2.06 13.30
CA PHE A 263 6.27 2.97 13.84
C PHE A 263 6.20 3.00 15.37
N VAL A 264 6.24 1.83 16.01
CA VAL A 264 6.14 1.72 17.48
C VAL A 264 7.39 2.24 18.17
N GLU A 265 8.57 2.00 17.61
CA GLU A 265 9.84 2.44 18.21
C GLU A 265 10.11 3.94 18.07
N GLU A 266 9.48 4.60 17.10
CA GLU A 266 9.67 6.04 16.88
C GLU A 266 9.15 6.89 18.06
N CYS A 267 8.10 6.43 18.75
CA CYS A 267 7.53 7.17 19.88
C CYS A 267 6.91 6.25 20.93
N GLU A 268 7.18 6.51 22.20
CA GLU A 268 6.60 5.78 23.33
C GLU A 268 5.08 5.91 23.36
N GLY A 269 4.41 4.83 23.70
CA GLY A 269 2.93 4.75 23.78
C GLY A 269 2.23 4.40 22.48
N ARG A 270 2.93 4.27 21.36
CA ARG A 270 2.35 3.79 20.11
C ARG A 270 2.14 2.28 20.11
N SER A 271 1.12 1.85 19.38
CA SER A 271 0.83 0.43 19.16
C SER A 271 0.57 0.13 17.69
N ALA A 272 0.87 -1.11 17.26
CA ALA A 272 0.57 -1.56 15.91
C ALA A 272 -0.16 -2.90 15.94
N TYR A 273 -1.13 -3.06 15.05
CA TYR A 273 -1.96 -4.26 14.95
C TYR A 273 -1.90 -4.81 13.52
N ILE A 274 -1.59 -6.10 13.41
CA ILE A 274 -1.71 -6.84 12.16
C ILE A 274 -2.84 -7.84 12.33
N THR A 275 -3.98 -7.59 11.69
CA THR A 275 -5.23 -8.32 11.95
C THR A 275 -6.06 -8.50 10.69
N SER A 276 -7.10 -9.32 10.77
CA SER A 276 -8.07 -9.48 9.68
C SER A 276 -9.24 -8.49 9.81
N PHE A 277 -9.95 -8.26 8.69
CA PHE A 277 -11.20 -7.49 8.71
C PHE A 277 -12.25 -8.04 9.69
N LEU A 278 -12.25 -9.35 9.92
CA LEU A 278 -13.22 -9.99 10.83
C LEU A 278 -12.89 -9.76 12.29
N SER A 279 -11.62 -9.58 12.62
CA SER A 279 -11.14 -9.40 13.98
C SER A 279 -11.15 -7.93 14.43
N LEU A 280 -11.28 -6.98 13.50
CA LEU A 280 -11.29 -5.54 13.78
C LEU A 280 -12.46 -5.13 14.70
N ILE A 281 -13.54 -5.90 14.72
CA ILE A 281 -14.74 -5.65 15.55
C ILE A 281 -14.46 -5.92 17.04
N HIS A 282 -13.33 -6.50 17.39
CA HIS A 282 -12.97 -6.94 18.74
C HIS A 282 -11.73 -6.24 19.33
N ILE A 283 -11.25 -5.16 18.70
CA ILE A 283 -10.14 -4.33 19.20
C ILE A 283 -10.64 -3.24 20.14
#